data_6b1f3aad4a72d75a7fbf0b1d28c44d7f
#
_entry.id   6b1f3aad4a72d75a7fbf0b1d28c44d7f
#
_cell.length_a   1.000
_cell.length_b   1.000
_cell.length_c   1.000
_cell.angle_alpha   90.00
_cell.angle_beta   90.00
_cell.angle_gamma   90.00
#
_symmetry.space_group_name_H-M   'P 1'
#
loop_
_entity.id
_entity.type
_entity.pdbx_description
1 polymer ?
#
loop_
_entity_poly.entity_id
_entity_poly.type
_entity_poly.pdbx_seq_one_letter_code
_entity_poly.pdbx_strand_id
1 'polypeptide(L)'
;DLVIEAATENEGLKLRILKEIDGIVPATTVIATNTSSISITKLAASVSSPSRFIGMHFFNPVPLMALVELIRGLQTSDETVAAVQAFATAIGKTPIAVKNSPGFVVNRLLCPMINEAIFALQEGLASAADIDEGMKLGCNHPIGPLALADLIGLDTMLAVMEVFYDGFNDPKYRPAPLLKEMVDAGYLGRKTGQGFYTY
;
A
#
# COMPACT_ATOMS: atom_id res chain seq x y z
N ASP A 1 2.50 -25.10 5.30
CA ASP A 1 3.78 -24.44 5.56
C ASP A 1 3.64 -22.92 5.60
N LEU A 2 2.88 -22.31 4.65
CA LEU A 2 2.64 -20.86 4.56
C LEU A 2 1.21 -20.59 4.10
N VAL A 3 0.51 -19.69 4.77
CA VAL A 3 -0.79 -19.14 4.32
C VAL A 3 -0.63 -17.65 4.11
N ILE A 4 -1.13 -17.12 2.97
CA ILE A 4 -1.12 -15.70 2.63
C ILE A 4 -2.57 -15.21 2.54
N GLU A 5 -2.96 -14.36 3.46
CA GLU A 5 -4.28 -13.74 3.45
C GLU A 5 -4.26 -12.49 2.56
N ALA A 6 -5.14 -12.45 1.56
CA ALA A 6 -5.26 -11.36 0.59
C ALA A 6 -6.73 -11.04 0.25
N ALA A 7 -7.65 -11.25 1.20
CA ALA A 7 -9.09 -11.24 0.93
C ALA A 7 -9.71 -9.83 0.97
N THR A 8 -9.21 -8.93 1.80
CA THR A 8 -9.86 -7.64 2.09
C THR A 8 -8.90 -6.63 2.67
N GLU A 9 -9.22 -5.33 2.61
CA GLU A 9 -8.53 -4.28 3.36
C GLU A 9 -9.41 -3.74 4.52
N ASN A 10 -10.56 -4.38 4.79
CA ASN A 10 -11.33 -4.10 6.00
C ASN A 10 -10.69 -4.76 7.21
N GLU A 11 -10.18 -3.95 8.16
CA GLU A 11 -9.44 -4.41 9.32
C GLU A 11 -10.23 -5.42 10.17
N GLY A 12 -11.50 -5.11 10.51
CA GLY A 12 -12.31 -5.98 11.36
C GLY A 12 -12.59 -7.34 10.73
N LEU A 13 -12.79 -7.38 9.41
CA LEU A 13 -12.95 -8.64 8.67
C LEU A 13 -11.64 -9.40 8.59
N LYS A 14 -10.53 -8.71 8.33
CA LYS A 14 -9.19 -9.32 8.29
C LYS A 14 -8.81 -9.97 9.62
N LEU A 15 -9.07 -9.32 10.75
CA LEU A 15 -8.83 -9.88 12.08
C LEU A 15 -9.63 -11.17 12.31
N ARG A 16 -10.90 -11.24 11.87
CA ARG A 16 -11.71 -12.46 11.96
C ARG A 16 -11.15 -13.58 11.10
N ILE A 17 -10.82 -13.31 9.85
CA ILE A 17 -10.23 -14.29 8.92
C ILE A 17 -8.90 -14.84 9.49
N LEU A 18 -8.02 -13.97 9.98
CA LEU A 18 -6.73 -14.38 10.54
C LEU A 18 -6.90 -15.25 11.79
N LYS A 19 -7.87 -14.95 12.65
CA LYS A 19 -8.20 -15.75 13.81
C LYS A 19 -8.74 -17.14 13.42
N GLU A 20 -9.57 -17.22 12.38
CA GLU A 20 -10.08 -18.50 11.85
C GLU A 20 -8.93 -19.33 11.24
N ILE A 21 -8.07 -18.71 10.43
CA ILE A 21 -6.88 -19.36 9.87
C ILE A 21 -6.00 -19.93 11.01
N ASP A 22 -5.71 -19.14 12.03
CA ASP A 22 -4.89 -19.54 13.17
C ASP A 22 -5.45 -20.77 13.92
N GLY A 23 -6.78 -20.89 14.01
CA GLY A 23 -7.47 -22.04 14.61
C GLY A 23 -7.46 -23.31 13.77
N ILE A 24 -7.14 -23.22 12.48
CA ILE A 24 -7.19 -24.35 11.53
C ILE A 24 -5.78 -24.86 11.20
N VAL A 25 -4.81 -23.97 11.05
CA VAL A 25 -3.46 -24.34 10.59
C VAL A 25 -2.58 -24.87 11.72
N PRO A 26 -1.62 -25.76 11.43
CA PRO A 26 -0.63 -26.20 12.41
C PRO A 26 0.13 -25.01 13.04
N ALA A 27 0.54 -25.16 14.30
CA ALA A 27 1.28 -24.12 15.03
C ALA A 27 2.62 -23.72 14.38
N THR A 28 3.14 -24.52 13.48
CA THR A 28 4.37 -24.28 12.71
C THR A 28 4.14 -23.52 11.41
N THR A 29 2.87 -23.36 10.97
CA THR A 29 2.55 -22.68 9.72
C THR A 29 2.77 -21.19 9.85
N VAL A 30 3.53 -20.60 8.95
CA VAL A 30 3.67 -19.13 8.84
C VAL A 30 2.38 -18.53 8.30
N ILE A 31 1.89 -17.48 8.94
CA ILE A 31 0.72 -16.71 8.49
C ILE A 31 1.21 -15.36 7.99
N ALA A 32 0.92 -15.06 6.73
CA ALA A 32 1.22 -13.78 6.09
C ALA A 32 -0.05 -13.05 5.68
N THR A 33 0.03 -11.73 5.59
CA THR A 33 -1.06 -10.89 5.10
C THR A 33 -0.58 -9.93 4.02
N ASN A 34 -1.38 -9.78 2.95
CA ASN A 34 -1.09 -8.86 1.83
C ASN A 34 -1.76 -7.49 2.02
N THR A 35 -1.83 -7.00 3.25
CA THR A 35 -2.33 -5.64 3.49
C THR A 35 -1.38 -4.59 2.91
N SER A 36 -1.92 -3.47 2.46
CA SER A 36 -1.16 -2.32 1.97
C SER A 36 -0.99 -1.21 3.02
N SER A 37 -1.79 -1.23 4.10
CA SER A 37 -1.90 -0.09 5.02
C SER A 37 -2.05 -0.46 6.49
N ILE A 38 -2.60 -1.65 6.81
CA ILE A 38 -2.92 -2.03 8.18
C ILE A 38 -1.65 -2.47 8.92
N SER A 39 -1.51 -2.06 10.18
CA SER A 39 -0.37 -2.43 11.02
C SER A 39 -0.22 -3.95 11.19
N ILE A 40 0.92 -4.48 10.77
CA ILE A 40 1.26 -5.90 10.92
C ILE A 40 1.30 -6.31 12.40
N THR A 41 1.82 -5.45 13.27
CA THR A 41 1.81 -5.69 14.72
C THR A 41 0.39 -5.81 15.29
N LYS A 42 -0.54 -4.96 14.80
CA LYS A 42 -1.95 -5.01 15.20
C LYS A 42 -2.63 -6.29 14.74
N LEU A 43 -2.41 -6.67 13.49
CA LEU A 43 -2.97 -7.92 12.94
C LEU A 43 -2.38 -9.16 13.62
N ALA A 44 -1.09 -9.15 13.94
CA ALA A 44 -0.42 -10.24 14.65
C ALA A 44 -1.03 -10.52 16.04
N ALA A 45 -1.66 -9.55 16.68
CA ALA A 45 -2.34 -9.74 17.95
C ALA A 45 -3.59 -10.64 17.87
N SER A 46 -4.09 -10.94 16.67
CA SER A 46 -5.24 -11.83 16.45
C SER A 46 -4.89 -13.32 16.36
N VAL A 47 -3.60 -13.66 16.25
CA VAL A 47 -3.11 -15.04 16.14
C VAL A 47 -2.46 -15.50 17.45
N SER A 48 -2.47 -16.79 17.70
CA SER A 48 -1.95 -17.40 18.94
C SER A 48 -0.42 -17.29 19.08
N SER A 49 0.30 -17.22 17.95
CA SER A 49 1.76 -17.08 17.91
C SER A 49 2.17 -15.94 16.96
N PRO A 50 2.24 -14.68 17.47
CA PRO A 50 2.64 -13.51 16.67
C PRO A 50 4.05 -13.61 16.06
N SER A 51 4.93 -14.46 16.59
CA SER A 51 6.28 -14.66 16.06
C SER A 51 6.28 -15.27 14.65
N ARG A 52 5.24 -16.04 14.28
CA ARG A 52 5.06 -16.63 12.95
C ARG A 52 4.20 -15.78 12.00
N PHE A 53 3.87 -14.56 12.39
CA PHE A 53 3.06 -13.64 11.58
C PHE A 53 3.93 -12.58 10.90
N ILE A 54 3.64 -12.29 9.61
CA ILE A 54 4.41 -11.33 8.80
C ILE A 54 3.52 -10.67 7.74
N GLY A 55 3.87 -9.45 7.31
CA GLY A 55 3.32 -8.84 6.11
C GLY A 55 4.08 -9.30 4.87
N MET A 56 3.34 -9.67 3.81
CA MET A 56 3.87 -9.92 2.45
C MET A 56 3.09 -9.04 1.48
N HIS A 57 3.56 -7.84 1.25
CA HIS A 57 2.90 -6.87 0.39
C HIS A 57 3.36 -7.03 -1.06
N PHE A 58 2.49 -7.57 -1.90
CA PHE A 58 2.68 -7.71 -3.35
C PHE A 58 2.14 -6.49 -4.07
N PHE A 59 2.72 -6.20 -5.24
CA PHE A 59 2.30 -5.09 -6.09
C PHE A 59 1.46 -5.59 -7.27
N ASN A 60 0.40 -4.86 -7.59
CA ASN A 60 -0.51 -5.21 -8.68
C ASN A 60 -0.01 -4.63 -10.02
N PRO A 61 0.01 -5.42 -11.12
CA PRO A 61 -0.39 -6.82 -11.27
C PRO A 61 0.69 -7.78 -10.73
N VAL A 62 0.32 -8.66 -9.80
CA VAL A 62 1.26 -9.56 -9.12
C VAL A 62 2.15 -10.37 -10.08
N PRO A 63 1.66 -10.91 -11.21
CA PRO A 63 2.52 -11.66 -12.13
C PRO A 63 3.64 -10.81 -12.76
N LEU A 64 3.42 -9.51 -12.93
CA LEU A 64 4.35 -8.60 -13.62
C LEU A 64 5.32 -7.89 -12.68
N MET A 65 4.84 -7.52 -11.48
CA MET A 65 5.64 -6.77 -10.51
C MET A 65 6.58 -7.70 -9.75
N ALA A 66 7.88 -7.46 -9.90
CA ALA A 66 8.90 -8.29 -9.28
C ALA A 66 9.03 -8.08 -7.76
N LEU A 67 8.67 -6.90 -7.25
CA LEU A 67 8.86 -6.52 -5.85
C LEU A 67 7.86 -7.19 -4.93
N VAL A 68 8.32 -7.60 -3.74
CA VAL A 68 7.49 -7.87 -2.57
C VAL A 68 8.13 -7.23 -1.33
N GLU A 69 7.36 -6.48 -0.57
CA GLU A 69 7.79 -5.97 0.74
C GLU A 69 7.47 -7.01 1.80
N LEU A 70 8.48 -7.37 2.61
CA LEU A 70 8.35 -8.25 3.78
C LEU A 70 8.33 -7.39 5.03
N ILE A 71 7.18 -7.24 5.65
CA ILE A 71 6.98 -6.31 6.75
C ILE A 71 6.99 -7.05 8.09
N ARG A 72 8.01 -6.76 8.91
CA ARG A 72 8.10 -7.28 10.27
C ARG A 72 7.17 -6.52 11.18
N GLY A 73 6.26 -7.24 11.86
CA GLY A 73 5.63 -6.75 13.07
C GLY A 73 6.61 -6.75 14.26
N LEU A 74 6.18 -6.20 15.39
CA LEU A 74 7.02 -6.11 16.59
C LEU A 74 7.54 -7.49 17.08
N GLN A 75 6.74 -8.53 16.92
CA GLN A 75 6.99 -9.87 17.44
C GLN A 75 7.42 -10.88 16.37
N THR A 76 7.46 -10.51 15.09
CA THR A 76 7.85 -11.40 14.00
C THR A 76 9.28 -11.91 14.21
N SER A 77 9.47 -13.23 14.21
CA SER A 77 10.78 -13.86 14.44
C SER A 77 11.68 -13.79 13.20
N ASP A 78 13.00 -13.94 13.43
CA ASP A 78 13.99 -13.98 12.34
C ASP A 78 13.80 -15.21 11.44
N GLU A 79 13.39 -16.34 12.02
CA GLU A 79 13.10 -17.58 11.31
C GLU A 79 11.91 -17.37 10.34
N THR A 80 10.87 -16.68 10.78
CA THR A 80 9.71 -16.34 9.95
C THR A 80 10.14 -15.47 8.78
N VAL A 81 10.95 -14.44 9.03
CA VAL A 81 11.47 -13.56 7.96
C VAL A 81 12.31 -14.37 6.96
N ALA A 82 13.23 -15.19 7.44
CA ALA A 82 14.09 -16.00 6.57
C ALA A 82 13.29 -16.98 5.70
N ALA A 83 12.30 -17.65 6.28
CA ALA A 83 11.43 -18.60 5.57
C ALA A 83 10.63 -17.90 4.45
N VAL A 84 10.04 -16.74 4.74
CA VAL A 84 9.23 -15.98 3.77
C VAL A 84 10.10 -15.31 2.70
N GLN A 85 11.30 -14.88 3.06
CA GLN A 85 12.29 -14.35 2.10
C GLN A 85 12.72 -15.46 1.11
N ALA A 86 13.03 -16.65 1.60
CA ALA A 86 13.36 -17.80 0.76
C ALA A 86 12.19 -18.16 -0.18
N PHE A 87 10.97 -18.19 0.33
CA PHE A 87 9.76 -18.41 -0.48
C PHE A 87 9.59 -17.36 -1.56
N ALA A 88 9.67 -16.05 -1.22
CA ALA A 88 9.53 -14.97 -2.18
C ALA A 88 10.57 -15.08 -3.32
N THR A 89 11.81 -15.39 -2.99
CA THR A 89 12.88 -15.60 -3.96
C THR A 89 12.60 -16.83 -4.85
N ALA A 90 12.12 -17.92 -4.26
CA ALA A 90 11.81 -19.14 -4.99
C ALA A 90 10.68 -18.98 -6.03
N ILE A 91 9.73 -18.07 -5.77
CA ILE A 91 8.67 -17.73 -6.73
C ILE A 91 9.05 -16.60 -7.71
N GLY A 92 10.35 -16.24 -7.79
CA GLY A 92 10.88 -15.26 -8.73
C GLY A 92 10.61 -13.80 -8.35
N LYS A 93 10.30 -13.52 -7.06
CA LYS A 93 10.15 -12.15 -6.55
C LYS A 93 11.46 -11.63 -5.95
N THR A 94 11.56 -10.31 -5.90
CA THR A 94 12.65 -9.61 -5.21
C THR A 94 12.12 -9.09 -3.88
N PRO A 95 12.42 -9.77 -2.75
CA PRO A 95 11.95 -9.32 -1.45
C PRO A 95 12.82 -8.18 -0.90
N ILE A 96 12.19 -7.20 -0.27
CA ILE A 96 12.85 -6.19 0.56
C ILE A 96 12.32 -6.28 2.00
N ALA A 97 13.21 -6.13 2.98
CA ALA A 97 12.82 -6.13 4.39
C ALA A 97 12.37 -4.73 4.82
N VAL A 98 11.19 -4.65 5.44
CA VAL A 98 10.56 -3.39 5.84
C VAL A 98 10.10 -3.48 7.30
N LYS A 99 10.26 -2.40 8.05
CA LYS A 99 9.65 -2.27 9.38
C LYS A 99 8.18 -1.89 9.27
N ASN A 100 7.37 -2.35 10.22
CA ASN A 100 5.97 -1.99 10.31
C ASN A 100 5.82 -0.46 10.49
N SER A 101 5.25 0.19 9.47
CA SER A 101 4.99 1.62 9.41
C SER A 101 3.86 1.88 8.42
N PRO A 102 3.02 2.91 8.58
CA PRO A 102 1.99 3.23 7.61
C PRO A 102 2.55 3.35 6.18
N GLY A 103 1.98 2.60 5.23
CA GLY A 103 2.37 2.60 3.82
C GLY A 103 3.70 1.93 3.49
N PHE A 104 4.35 1.31 4.46
CA PHE A 104 5.62 0.59 4.31
C PHE A 104 6.71 1.45 3.66
N VAL A 105 7.37 1.02 2.58
CA VAL A 105 8.38 1.85 1.88
C VAL A 105 7.80 2.50 0.64
N VAL A 106 7.22 1.71 -0.27
CA VAL A 106 6.82 2.24 -1.59
C VAL A 106 5.69 3.26 -1.47
N ASN A 107 4.59 2.91 -0.83
CA ASN A 107 3.46 3.83 -0.69
C ASN A 107 3.82 5.05 0.18
N ARG A 108 4.69 4.87 1.18
CA ARG A 108 5.21 5.94 2.03
C ARG A 108 5.94 7.04 1.24
N LEU A 109 6.58 6.70 0.13
CA LEU A 109 7.26 7.65 -0.74
C LEU A 109 6.35 8.10 -1.89
N LEU A 110 5.67 7.16 -2.52
CA LEU A 110 4.87 7.39 -3.72
C LEU A 110 3.64 8.27 -3.44
N CYS A 111 2.83 7.92 -2.43
CA CYS A 111 1.56 8.62 -2.22
C CYS A 111 1.74 10.07 -1.77
N PRO A 112 2.66 10.43 -0.86
CA PRO A 112 2.95 11.83 -0.58
C PRO A 112 3.51 12.60 -1.78
N MET A 113 4.31 11.98 -2.65
CA MET A 113 4.78 12.60 -3.89
C MET A 113 3.61 12.91 -4.83
N ILE A 114 2.67 11.97 -5.00
CA ILE A 114 1.46 12.20 -5.81
C ILE A 114 0.59 13.30 -5.16
N ASN A 115 0.41 13.26 -3.84
CA ASN A 115 -0.35 14.26 -3.12
C ASN A 115 0.25 15.67 -3.26
N GLU A 116 1.58 15.79 -3.27
CA GLU A 116 2.27 17.06 -3.55
C GLU A 116 2.02 17.54 -4.99
N ALA A 117 2.00 16.65 -5.97
CA ALA A 117 1.63 17.01 -7.35
C ALA A 117 0.18 17.53 -7.44
N ILE A 118 -0.73 16.98 -6.61
CA ILE A 118 -2.12 17.47 -6.53
C ILE A 118 -2.17 18.86 -5.88
N PHE A 119 -1.37 19.13 -4.85
CA PHE A 119 -1.23 20.48 -4.29
C PHE A 119 -0.69 21.46 -5.31
N ALA A 120 0.37 21.09 -6.05
CA ALA A 120 0.93 21.95 -7.10
C ALA A 120 -0.09 22.29 -8.19
N LEU A 121 -0.93 21.34 -8.60
CA LEU A 121 -2.05 21.59 -9.51
C LEU A 121 -3.09 22.53 -8.90
N GLN A 122 -3.52 22.28 -7.67
CA GLN A 122 -4.50 23.10 -6.95
C GLN A 122 -4.04 24.55 -6.77
N GLU A 123 -2.76 24.75 -6.54
CA GLU A 123 -2.13 26.09 -6.38
C GLU A 123 -1.91 26.81 -7.72
N GLY A 124 -2.19 26.13 -8.83
CA GLY A 124 -2.03 26.70 -10.17
C GLY A 124 -0.58 26.82 -10.60
N LEU A 125 0.34 26.03 -10.02
CA LEU A 125 1.75 26.07 -10.39
C LEU A 125 1.97 25.71 -11.87
N ALA A 126 1.26 24.68 -12.36
CA ALA A 126 1.26 24.29 -13.78
C ALA A 126 -0.02 23.50 -14.10
N SER A 127 -0.26 23.22 -15.38
CA SER A 127 -1.34 22.34 -15.81
C SER A 127 -1.05 20.88 -15.41
N ALA A 128 -2.08 20.02 -15.33
CA ALA A 128 -1.91 18.61 -15.06
C ALA A 128 -0.96 17.94 -16.06
N ALA A 129 -1.08 18.31 -17.34
CA ALA A 129 -0.22 17.80 -18.40
C ALA A 129 1.25 18.20 -18.22
N ASP A 130 1.50 19.47 -17.86
CA ASP A 130 2.87 19.97 -17.66
C ASP A 130 3.52 19.37 -16.41
N ILE A 131 2.77 19.17 -15.31
CA ILE A 131 3.26 18.48 -14.11
C ILE A 131 3.69 17.06 -14.45
N ASP A 132 2.83 16.32 -15.13
CA ASP A 132 3.10 14.94 -15.52
C ASP A 132 4.28 14.83 -16.49
N GLU A 133 4.35 15.71 -17.50
CA GLU A 133 5.45 15.72 -18.47
C GLU A 133 6.77 16.14 -17.80
N GLY A 134 6.71 17.12 -16.89
CA GLY A 134 7.88 17.50 -16.09
C GLY A 134 8.47 16.33 -15.29
N MET A 135 7.63 15.54 -14.63
CA MET A 135 8.09 14.37 -13.87
C MET A 135 8.58 13.24 -14.77
N LYS A 136 7.96 13.03 -15.93
CA LYS A 136 8.41 12.03 -16.91
C LYS A 136 9.78 12.39 -17.50
N LEU A 137 9.94 13.63 -17.97
CA LEU A 137 11.17 14.04 -18.65
C LEU A 137 12.27 14.49 -17.69
N GLY A 138 11.92 15.16 -16.60
CA GLY A 138 12.88 15.67 -15.63
C GLY A 138 13.37 14.63 -14.62
N CYS A 139 12.53 13.64 -14.28
CA CYS A 139 12.82 12.60 -13.29
C CYS A 139 12.82 11.18 -13.88
N ASN A 140 12.61 11.01 -15.17
CA ASN A 140 12.52 9.72 -15.86
C ASN A 140 11.45 8.79 -15.29
N HIS A 141 10.32 9.34 -14.86
CA HIS A 141 9.18 8.56 -14.42
C HIS A 141 8.49 7.90 -15.62
N PRO A 142 8.09 6.63 -15.54
CA PRO A 142 7.39 5.95 -16.63
C PRO A 142 5.98 6.50 -16.88
N ILE A 143 5.39 7.11 -15.87
CA ILE A 143 4.07 7.73 -15.87
C ILE A 143 4.10 8.97 -14.96
N GLY A 144 3.40 10.02 -15.34
CA GLY A 144 3.29 11.22 -14.50
C GLY A 144 2.45 10.98 -13.24
N PRO A 145 2.67 11.75 -12.17
CA PRO A 145 2.04 11.52 -10.86
C PRO A 145 0.51 11.64 -10.89
N LEU A 146 -0.05 12.57 -11.68
CA LEU A 146 -1.51 12.77 -11.76
C LEU A 146 -2.18 11.67 -12.60
N ALA A 147 -1.57 11.27 -13.72
CA ALA A 147 -2.02 10.12 -14.49
C ALA A 147 -1.90 8.80 -13.69
N LEU A 148 -0.89 8.69 -12.80
CA LEU A 148 -0.74 7.56 -11.90
C LEU A 148 -1.82 7.58 -10.82
N ALA A 149 -2.17 8.74 -10.27
CA ALA A 149 -3.28 8.88 -9.33
C ALA A 149 -4.61 8.39 -9.94
N ASP A 150 -4.89 8.79 -11.19
CA ASP A 150 -6.07 8.34 -11.93
C ASP A 150 -6.07 6.82 -12.20
N LEU A 151 -4.89 6.23 -12.42
CA LEU A 151 -4.73 4.79 -12.60
C LEU A 151 -4.97 4.01 -11.29
N ILE A 152 -4.46 4.51 -10.16
CA ILE A 152 -4.66 3.93 -8.81
C ILE A 152 -6.12 4.05 -8.38
N GLY A 153 -6.73 5.18 -8.69
CA GLY A 153 -8.04 5.61 -8.24
C GLY A 153 -7.94 6.62 -7.09
N LEU A 154 -8.62 7.76 -7.26
CA LEU A 154 -8.50 8.90 -6.35
C LEU A 154 -9.07 8.60 -4.96
N ASP A 155 -10.10 7.78 -4.86
CA ASP A 155 -10.63 7.27 -3.58
C ASP A 155 -9.60 6.40 -2.84
N THR A 156 -8.88 5.56 -3.56
CA THR A 156 -7.77 4.76 -3.00
C THR A 156 -6.63 5.68 -2.52
N MET A 157 -6.27 6.67 -3.34
CA MET A 157 -5.27 7.67 -2.97
C MET A 157 -5.67 8.45 -1.71
N LEU A 158 -6.92 8.89 -1.63
CA LEU A 158 -7.45 9.59 -0.45
C LEU A 158 -7.36 8.70 0.80
N ALA A 159 -7.83 7.46 0.71
CA ALA A 159 -7.80 6.52 1.83
C ALA A 159 -6.38 6.26 2.34
N VAL A 160 -5.39 6.13 1.44
CA VAL A 160 -3.99 5.94 1.84
C VAL A 160 -3.43 7.19 2.52
N MET A 161 -3.73 8.39 2.01
CA MET A 161 -3.29 9.64 2.65
C MET A 161 -3.93 9.85 4.03
N GLU A 162 -5.18 9.44 4.21
CA GLU A 162 -5.85 9.45 5.52
C GLU A 162 -5.20 8.49 6.51
N VAL A 163 -4.85 7.27 6.06
CA VAL A 163 -4.07 6.31 6.89
C VAL A 163 -2.72 6.92 7.32
N PHE A 164 -2.06 7.68 6.44
CA PHE A 164 -0.81 8.35 6.81
C PHE A 164 -1.03 9.48 7.79
N TYR A 165 -2.03 10.31 7.55
CA TYR A 165 -2.36 11.44 8.42
C TYR A 165 -2.69 10.96 9.84
N ASP A 166 -3.53 9.94 9.95
CA ASP A 166 -3.93 9.37 11.25
C ASP A 166 -2.79 8.59 11.90
N GLY A 167 -2.06 7.79 11.12
CA GLY A 167 -1.02 6.90 11.63
C GLY A 167 0.25 7.61 12.07
N PHE A 168 0.61 8.72 11.44
CA PHE A 168 1.77 9.54 11.83
C PHE A 168 1.41 10.74 12.71
N ASN A 169 0.14 11.14 12.71
CA ASN A 169 -0.36 12.34 13.38
C ASN A 169 0.49 13.60 13.04
N ASP A 170 0.88 13.71 11.76
CA ASP A 170 1.74 14.77 11.25
C ASP A 170 1.03 15.48 10.07
N PRO A 171 0.76 16.79 10.16
CA PRO A 171 0.04 17.54 9.15
C PRO A 171 0.68 17.53 7.76
N LYS A 172 1.95 17.16 7.62
CA LYS A 172 2.59 17.00 6.30
C LYS A 172 1.96 15.91 5.43
N TYR A 173 1.18 14.99 6.03
CA TYR A 173 0.46 13.93 5.31
C TYR A 173 -1.01 14.27 5.06
N ARG A 174 -1.45 15.51 5.34
CA ARG A 174 -2.83 15.91 5.03
C ARG A 174 -3.14 15.67 3.56
N PRO A 175 -4.28 15.06 3.21
CA PRO A 175 -4.73 14.98 1.83
C PRO A 175 -4.91 16.37 1.23
N ALA A 176 -4.57 16.56 -0.04
CA ALA A 176 -4.87 17.79 -0.75
C ALA A 176 -6.39 18.03 -0.77
N PRO A 177 -6.88 19.26 -0.50
CA PRO A 177 -8.30 19.58 -0.59
C PRO A 177 -8.92 19.20 -1.93
N LEU A 178 -8.22 19.46 -3.03
CA LEU A 178 -8.66 19.09 -4.38
C LEU A 178 -8.89 17.59 -4.52
N LEU A 179 -8.05 16.74 -3.91
CA LEU A 179 -8.24 15.29 -3.93
C LEU A 179 -9.58 14.89 -3.28
N LYS A 180 -9.92 15.51 -2.15
CA LYS A 180 -11.20 15.26 -1.46
C LYS A 180 -12.38 15.71 -2.31
N GLU A 181 -12.33 16.90 -2.88
CA GLU A 181 -13.40 17.44 -3.74
C GLU A 181 -13.62 16.56 -4.97
N MET A 182 -12.56 16.06 -5.60
CA MET A 182 -12.68 15.17 -6.76
C MET A 182 -13.32 13.84 -6.37
N VAL A 183 -12.96 13.26 -5.23
CA VAL A 183 -13.58 12.03 -4.71
C VAL A 183 -15.06 12.27 -4.40
N ASP A 184 -15.41 13.37 -3.74
CA ASP A 184 -16.79 13.75 -3.44
C ASP A 184 -17.62 13.98 -4.71
N ALA A 185 -16.99 14.48 -5.79
CA ALA A 185 -17.62 14.64 -7.10
C ALA A 185 -17.76 13.32 -7.89
N GLY A 186 -17.21 12.20 -7.39
CA GLY A 186 -17.19 10.92 -8.10
C GLY A 186 -16.17 10.84 -9.25
N TYR A 187 -15.23 11.78 -9.33
CA TYR A 187 -14.14 11.77 -10.30
C TYR A 187 -13.00 10.89 -9.77
N LEU A 188 -13.13 9.57 -9.94
CA LEU A 188 -12.23 8.61 -9.32
C LEU A 188 -11.11 8.12 -10.23
N GLY A 189 -10.90 8.80 -11.37
CA GLY A 189 -9.88 8.45 -12.36
C GLY A 189 -10.40 7.50 -13.43
N ARG A 190 -9.52 6.63 -13.95
CA ARG A 190 -9.83 5.73 -15.08
C ARG A 190 -11.06 4.86 -14.86
N LYS A 191 -11.29 4.39 -13.65
CA LYS A 191 -12.42 3.50 -13.33
C LYS A 191 -13.80 4.17 -13.47
N THR A 192 -13.86 5.50 -13.45
CA THR A 192 -15.09 6.28 -13.69
C THR A 192 -15.07 7.07 -15.00
N GLY A 193 -13.99 6.93 -15.80
CA GLY A 193 -13.79 7.67 -17.04
C GLY A 193 -13.37 9.13 -16.84
N GLN A 194 -13.28 9.61 -15.60
CA GLN A 194 -12.90 10.98 -15.26
C GLN A 194 -12.11 11.05 -13.95
N GLY A 195 -11.02 11.80 -13.97
CA GLY A 195 -10.16 12.15 -12.86
C GLY A 195 -9.47 13.47 -13.16
N PHE A 196 -8.15 13.54 -13.00
CA PHE A 196 -7.35 14.67 -13.51
C PHE A 196 -7.39 14.74 -15.04
N TYR A 197 -7.67 13.63 -15.68
CA TYR A 197 -7.89 13.50 -17.13
C TYR A 197 -9.26 12.89 -17.41
N THR A 198 -9.68 13.00 -18.69
CA THR A 198 -10.86 12.31 -19.23
C THR A 198 -10.40 11.11 -20.06
N TYR A 199 -11.05 9.95 -19.93
CA TYR A 199 -10.68 8.68 -20.54
C TYR A 199 -11.78 8.12 -21.43
#